data_1e647db5f79af7eeff36fb772b76bd34
#
_entry.id   1e647db5f79af7eeff36fb772b76bd34
#
_cell.length_a   1.000
_cell.length_b   1.000
_cell.length_c   1.000
_cell.angle_alpha   90.00
_cell.angle_beta   90.00
_cell.angle_gamma   90.00
#
_symmetry.space_group_name_H-M   'P 1'
#
loop_
_entity.id
_entity.type
_entity.pdbx_description
1 polymer ?
#
loop_
_entity_poly.entity_id
_entity_poly.type
_entity_poly.pdbx_seq_one_letter_code
_entity_poly.pdbx_strand_id
1 'polypeptide(L)'
;MQNHTLDEYLDLVDENDNVVGKKKRSEVYAEHLSNFRVVNVFIVNSKGEIWIPRRTADKRIFPLCLDMSMGGHVESGETYEDALKREMQEELNIDIDKTPFRFLGHLTPLKDDVSAYENVYEVKMDETPNFNKNDFIEYFWLTQKALFERIANGEKTKNDLPKLVKIFYEE
;
A
#
# COMPACT_ATOMS: atom_id res chain seq x y z
N MET A 1 -13.28 -4.55 16.49
CA MET A 1 -13.05 -3.10 16.65
C MET A 1 -11.57 -2.84 16.47
N GLN A 2 -11.20 -2.31 15.33
CA GLN A 2 -9.82 -1.86 15.17
C GLN A 2 -9.64 -0.59 16.00
N ASN A 3 -8.76 -0.67 16.98
CA ASN A 3 -8.30 0.50 17.72
C ASN A 3 -7.38 1.33 16.82
N HIS A 4 -7.94 2.16 15.96
CA HIS A 4 -7.20 3.19 15.22
C HIS A 4 -6.67 4.33 16.12
N THR A 5 -6.66 4.12 17.41
CA THR A 5 -6.29 5.14 18.41
C THR A 5 -4.86 5.02 18.91
N LEU A 6 -4.14 3.96 18.57
CA LEU A 6 -2.74 3.82 18.95
C LEU A 6 -1.85 4.44 17.88
N ASP A 7 -1.06 5.39 18.30
CA ASP A 7 -0.03 6.03 17.48
C ASP A 7 1.19 5.09 17.38
N GLU A 8 1.21 4.29 16.33
CA GLU A 8 2.21 3.24 16.10
C GLU A 8 3.63 3.82 16.05
N TYR A 9 4.60 3.04 16.49
CA TYR A 9 6.01 3.33 16.25
C TYR A 9 6.44 2.76 14.91
N LEU A 10 7.12 3.57 14.11
CA LEU A 10 7.74 3.19 12.85
C LEU A 10 9.26 3.23 13.01
N ASP A 11 9.94 2.23 12.48
CA ASP A 11 11.39 2.26 12.40
C ASP A 11 11.83 3.31 11.36
N LEU A 12 12.86 4.08 11.70
CA LEU A 12 13.54 4.96 10.77
C LEU A 12 14.76 4.24 10.22
N VAL A 13 15.05 4.47 8.94
CA VAL A 13 16.13 3.77 8.24
C VAL A 13 17.14 4.74 7.62
N ASP A 14 18.34 4.23 7.41
CA ASP A 14 19.37 4.93 6.64
C ASP A 14 19.22 4.69 5.13
N GLU A 15 20.16 5.19 4.36
CA GLU A 15 20.19 5.06 2.89
C GLU A 15 20.29 3.60 2.39
N ASN A 16 20.72 2.69 3.23
CA ASN A 16 20.83 1.26 2.94
C ASN A 16 19.69 0.43 3.53
N ASP A 17 18.62 1.10 3.99
CA ASP A 17 17.47 0.46 4.62
C ASP A 17 17.81 -0.27 5.94
N ASN A 18 18.82 0.20 6.66
CA ASN A 18 19.16 -0.27 7.99
C ASN A 18 18.44 0.58 9.04
N VAL A 19 17.88 -0.04 10.06
CA VAL A 19 17.19 0.64 11.16
C VAL A 19 18.18 1.47 11.96
N VAL A 20 17.92 2.78 12.09
CA VAL A 20 18.74 3.74 12.83
C VAL A 20 17.99 4.42 13.99
N GLY A 21 16.71 4.17 14.13
CA GLY A 21 15.88 4.73 15.18
C GLY A 21 14.42 4.41 14.97
N LYS A 22 13.56 5.05 15.76
CA LYS A 22 12.11 4.92 15.61
C LYS A 22 11.42 6.20 16.07
N LYS A 23 10.25 6.48 15.50
CA LYS A 23 9.35 7.57 15.90
C LYS A 23 7.91 7.12 15.83
N LYS A 24 7.05 7.82 16.53
CA LYS A 24 5.62 7.65 16.36
C LYS A 24 5.20 8.06 14.95
N ARG A 25 4.22 7.36 14.40
CA ARG A 25 3.68 7.65 13.07
C ARG A 25 3.27 9.13 12.93
N SER A 26 2.63 9.69 13.95
CA SER A 26 2.23 11.11 13.96
C SER A 26 3.42 12.07 13.83
N GLU A 27 4.53 11.74 14.49
CA GLU A 27 5.76 12.54 14.41
C GLU A 27 6.41 12.42 13.03
N VAL A 28 6.44 11.21 12.47
CA VAL A 28 6.96 10.96 11.11
C VAL A 28 6.26 11.84 10.09
N TYR A 29 4.93 11.90 10.13
CA TYR A 29 4.14 12.72 9.22
C TYR A 29 4.24 14.21 9.52
N ALA A 30 4.25 14.61 10.78
CA ALA A 30 4.41 16.03 11.16
C ALA A 30 5.77 16.61 10.74
N GLU A 31 6.81 15.81 10.78
CA GLU A 31 8.17 16.18 10.37
C GLU A 31 8.44 15.95 8.87
N HIS A 32 7.46 15.47 8.10
CA HIS A 32 7.57 15.16 6.68
C HIS A 32 8.74 14.20 6.36
N LEU A 33 8.96 13.22 7.22
CA LEU A 33 10.00 12.22 7.00
C LEU A 33 9.59 11.22 5.92
N SER A 34 10.56 10.74 5.16
CA SER A 34 10.39 9.72 4.13
C SER A 34 11.20 8.43 4.40
N ASN A 35 12.01 8.44 5.47
CA ASN A 35 12.89 7.32 5.81
C ASN A 35 12.23 6.32 6.77
N PHE A 36 11.01 5.94 6.47
CA PHE A 36 10.28 4.86 7.11
C PHE A 36 9.88 3.80 6.06
N ARG A 37 9.29 2.69 6.50
CA ARG A 37 8.98 1.54 5.64
C ARG A 37 7.49 1.32 5.47
N VAL A 38 7.09 0.94 4.26
CA VAL A 38 5.74 0.51 3.94
C VAL A 38 5.76 -0.75 3.06
N VAL A 39 4.64 -1.45 3.02
CA VAL A 39 4.39 -2.53 2.08
C VAL A 39 3.20 -2.18 1.21
N ASN A 40 3.26 -2.55 -0.06
CA ASN A 40 2.16 -2.39 -1.00
C ASN A 40 1.91 -3.70 -1.76
N VAL A 41 0.66 -3.99 -2.03
CA VAL A 41 0.26 -5.17 -2.80
C VAL A 41 -0.68 -4.77 -3.92
N PHE A 42 -0.48 -5.37 -5.07
CA PHE A 42 -1.45 -5.37 -6.17
C PHE A 42 -2.07 -6.75 -6.33
N ILE A 43 -3.40 -6.81 -6.34
CA ILE A 43 -4.14 -8.00 -6.70
C ILE A 43 -4.50 -7.88 -8.17
N VAL A 44 -4.09 -8.86 -8.98
CA VAL A 44 -4.26 -8.86 -10.42
C VAL A 44 -5.02 -10.12 -10.85
N ASN A 45 -6.06 -9.95 -11.64
CA ASN A 45 -6.85 -11.07 -12.14
C ASN A 45 -6.28 -11.65 -13.44
N SER A 46 -6.89 -12.72 -13.94
CA SER A 46 -6.48 -13.40 -15.18
C SER A 46 -6.68 -12.56 -16.46
N LYS A 47 -7.45 -11.48 -16.37
CA LYS A 47 -7.65 -10.52 -17.46
C LYS A 47 -6.63 -9.38 -17.47
N GLY A 48 -5.68 -9.36 -16.52
CA GLY A 48 -4.70 -8.28 -16.37
C GLY A 48 -5.27 -7.02 -15.73
N GLU A 49 -6.41 -7.11 -15.07
CA GLU A 49 -6.99 -6.00 -14.33
C GLU A 49 -6.50 -6.03 -12.89
N ILE A 50 -6.25 -4.84 -12.33
CA ILE A 50 -5.81 -4.63 -10.95
C ILE A 50 -7.03 -4.30 -10.08
N TRP A 51 -7.13 -4.91 -8.92
CA TRP A 51 -8.14 -4.56 -7.92
C TRP A 51 -7.76 -3.24 -7.25
N ILE A 52 -8.53 -2.19 -7.49
CA ILE A 52 -8.28 -0.83 -7.04
C ILE A 52 -9.41 -0.39 -6.11
N PRO A 53 -9.17 -0.34 -4.79
CA PRO A 53 -10.17 0.10 -3.82
C PRO A 53 -10.19 1.61 -3.65
N ARG A 54 -11.31 2.13 -3.15
CA ARG A 54 -11.46 3.52 -2.70
C ARG A 54 -11.45 3.57 -1.18
N ARG A 55 -10.59 4.40 -0.63
CA ARG A 55 -10.45 4.63 0.81
C ARG A 55 -11.73 5.26 1.38
N THR A 56 -12.03 4.96 2.64
CA THR A 56 -13.17 5.58 3.34
C THR A 56 -12.96 7.07 3.57
N ALA A 57 -14.04 7.80 3.83
CA ALA A 57 -14.02 9.24 4.05
C ALA A 57 -13.35 9.65 5.36
N ASP A 58 -13.30 8.76 6.34
CA ASP A 58 -12.72 9.00 7.66
C ASP A 58 -11.22 8.73 7.77
N LYS A 59 -10.58 8.31 6.68
CA LYS A 59 -9.12 8.15 6.65
C LYS A 59 -8.45 9.52 6.81
N ARG A 60 -7.45 9.58 7.70
CA ARG A 60 -6.71 10.83 7.98
C ARG A 60 -5.89 11.30 6.78
N ILE A 61 -5.38 10.35 5.99
CA ILE A 61 -4.54 10.61 4.82
C ILE A 61 -5.27 10.07 3.60
N PHE A 62 -5.35 10.89 2.55
CA PHE A 62 -5.99 10.54 1.28
C PHE A 62 -7.42 9.97 1.43
N PRO A 63 -8.34 10.65 2.15
CA PRO A 63 -9.72 10.18 2.22
C PRO A 63 -10.36 10.16 0.83
N LEU A 64 -11.18 9.13 0.56
CA LEU A 64 -11.90 8.93 -0.70
C LEU A 64 -11.02 8.76 -1.94
N CYS A 65 -9.72 8.65 -1.79
CA CYS A 65 -8.80 8.40 -2.90
C CYS A 65 -8.75 6.92 -3.27
N LEU A 66 -8.45 6.64 -4.53
CA LEU A 66 -8.09 5.29 -4.96
C LEU A 66 -6.73 4.90 -4.37
N ASP A 67 -6.57 3.64 -4.05
CA ASP A 67 -5.42 3.08 -3.36
C ASP A 67 -4.89 1.83 -4.07
N MET A 68 -3.67 1.43 -3.74
CA MET A 68 -3.19 0.09 -4.03
C MET A 68 -4.16 -0.94 -3.46
N SER A 69 -4.12 -2.17 -3.93
CA SER A 69 -5.00 -3.23 -3.41
C SER A 69 -4.84 -3.40 -1.90
N MET A 70 -3.63 -3.29 -1.40
CA MET A 70 -3.32 -3.16 0.03
C MET A 70 -2.10 -2.25 0.19
N GLY A 71 -2.08 -1.44 1.24
CA GLY A 71 -0.93 -0.65 1.64
C GLY A 71 -0.91 -0.47 3.14
N GLY A 72 0.26 -0.61 3.75
CA GLY A 72 0.39 -0.46 5.20
C GLY A 72 1.81 -0.14 5.64
N HIS A 73 1.92 0.41 6.84
CA HIS A 73 3.19 0.71 7.47
C HIS A 73 3.84 -0.57 8.00
N VAL A 74 5.16 -0.62 7.91
CA VAL A 74 5.95 -1.60 8.65
C VAL A 74 6.17 -1.02 10.04
N GLU A 75 5.57 -1.65 11.05
CA GLU A 75 5.71 -1.20 12.44
C GLU A 75 7.10 -1.50 12.98
N SER A 76 7.51 -0.77 14.02
CA SER A 76 8.80 -0.98 14.66
C SER A 76 9.00 -2.43 15.10
N GLY A 77 10.09 -3.02 14.67
CA GLY A 77 10.44 -4.41 14.93
C GLY A 77 9.90 -5.43 13.93
N GLU A 78 9.02 -5.02 13.01
CA GLU A 78 8.55 -5.89 11.93
C GLU A 78 9.54 -5.92 10.75
N THR A 79 9.57 -7.04 10.07
CA THR A 79 10.10 -7.13 8.71
C THR A 79 9.03 -6.68 7.71
N TYR A 80 9.40 -6.45 6.44
CA TYR A 80 8.41 -6.19 5.38
C TYR A 80 7.40 -7.34 5.26
N GLU A 81 7.84 -8.58 5.39
CA GLU A 81 6.95 -9.76 5.29
C GLU A 81 6.01 -9.89 6.50
N ASP A 82 6.47 -9.53 7.70
CA ASP A 82 5.60 -9.47 8.88
C ASP A 82 4.45 -8.47 8.67
N ALA A 83 4.78 -7.29 8.17
CA ALA A 83 3.80 -6.26 7.85
C ALA A 83 2.86 -6.70 6.72
N LEU A 84 3.39 -7.34 5.67
CA LEU A 84 2.60 -7.91 4.58
C LEU A 84 1.55 -8.88 5.12
N LYS A 85 1.96 -9.81 5.96
CA LYS A 85 1.08 -10.82 6.56
C LYS A 85 -0.02 -10.16 7.41
N ARG A 86 0.36 -9.25 8.29
CA ARG A 86 -0.57 -8.56 9.17
C ARG A 86 -1.58 -7.71 8.41
N GLU A 87 -1.12 -6.87 7.50
CA GLU A 87 -1.98 -5.95 6.73
C GLU A 87 -2.91 -6.69 5.76
N MET A 88 -2.44 -7.74 5.09
CA MET A 88 -3.29 -8.56 4.22
C MET A 88 -4.43 -9.21 5.01
N GLN A 89 -4.16 -9.66 6.22
CA GLN A 89 -5.19 -10.21 7.09
C GLN A 89 -6.17 -9.13 7.57
N GLU A 90 -5.66 -7.98 8.00
CA GLU A 90 -6.47 -6.89 8.55
C GLU A 90 -7.37 -6.23 7.50
N GLU A 91 -6.81 -5.89 6.34
CA GLU A 91 -7.55 -5.13 5.32
C GLU A 91 -8.37 -6.01 4.38
N LEU A 92 -7.85 -7.20 4.02
CA LEU A 92 -8.43 -8.03 2.97
C LEU A 92 -8.88 -9.42 3.42
N ASN A 93 -8.68 -9.78 4.67
CA ASN A 93 -8.96 -11.11 5.21
C ASN A 93 -8.27 -12.23 4.40
N ILE A 94 -7.07 -11.98 3.92
CA ILE A 94 -6.24 -12.93 3.17
C ILE A 94 -5.11 -13.43 4.07
N ASP A 95 -5.03 -14.76 4.22
CA ASP A 95 -3.90 -15.43 4.87
C ASP A 95 -2.77 -15.60 3.86
N ILE A 96 -1.73 -14.77 3.98
CA ILE A 96 -0.61 -14.77 3.03
C ILE A 96 0.22 -16.07 3.11
N ASP A 97 0.20 -16.79 4.22
CA ASP A 97 0.90 -18.07 4.35
C ASP A 97 0.25 -19.16 3.47
N LYS A 98 -1.02 -18.98 3.09
CA LYS A 98 -1.79 -19.89 2.24
C LYS A 98 -2.02 -19.37 0.83
N THR A 99 -1.53 -18.17 0.53
CA THR A 99 -1.79 -17.49 -0.73
C THR A 99 -0.47 -17.25 -1.45
N PRO A 100 -0.25 -17.79 -2.65
CA PRO A 100 0.96 -17.49 -3.41
C PRO A 100 1.06 -15.99 -3.70
N PHE A 101 2.24 -15.43 -3.49
CA PHE A 101 2.53 -14.04 -3.80
C PHE A 101 3.90 -13.90 -4.47
N ARG A 102 4.12 -12.81 -5.16
CA ARG A 102 5.36 -12.51 -5.87
C ARG A 102 5.90 -11.15 -5.41
N PHE A 103 7.18 -11.10 -5.09
CA PHE A 103 7.89 -9.86 -4.86
C PHE A 103 8.15 -9.16 -6.19
N LEU A 104 7.69 -7.91 -6.34
CA LEU A 104 7.88 -7.13 -7.56
C LEU A 104 9.13 -6.26 -7.51
N GLY A 105 9.42 -5.64 -6.38
CA GLY A 105 10.57 -4.79 -6.24
C GLY A 105 10.62 -4.01 -4.93
N HIS A 106 11.80 -3.48 -4.65
CA HIS A 106 12.08 -2.58 -3.54
C HIS A 106 12.36 -1.18 -4.09
N LEU A 107 11.62 -0.19 -3.61
CA LEU A 107 11.75 1.20 -4.03
C LEU A 107 12.14 2.09 -2.84
N THR A 108 12.82 3.18 -3.13
CA THR A 108 13.23 4.15 -2.12
C THR A 108 12.97 5.58 -2.57
N PRO A 109 12.70 6.50 -1.63
CA PRO A 109 12.56 7.93 -1.96
C PRO A 109 13.80 8.53 -2.63
N LEU A 110 14.96 7.92 -2.39
CA LEU A 110 16.24 8.41 -2.92
C LEU A 110 16.39 8.16 -4.43
N LYS A 111 15.71 7.13 -4.97
CA LYS A 111 15.91 6.69 -6.35
C LYS A 111 14.63 6.76 -7.20
N ASP A 112 13.47 6.58 -6.57
CA ASP A 112 12.24 6.21 -7.28
C ASP A 112 11.11 7.22 -7.14
N ASP A 113 11.34 8.34 -6.47
CA ASP A 113 10.33 9.39 -6.24
C ASP A 113 9.06 8.87 -5.56
N VAL A 114 9.21 7.97 -4.61
CA VAL A 114 8.14 7.42 -3.78
C VAL A 114 8.17 8.00 -2.36
N SER A 115 7.09 7.84 -1.62
CA SER A 115 6.90 8.49 -0.31
C SER A 115 7.67 7.88 0.84
N ALA A 116 8.08 6.63 0.71
CA ALA A 116 8.78 5.87 1.75
C ALA A 116 9.61 4.75 1.14
N TYR A 117 10.41 4.07 1.98
CA TYR A 117 11.04 2.80 1.60
C TYR A 117 9.95 1.75 1.51
N GLU A 118 9.82 1.09 0.36
CA GLU A 118 8.71 0.19 0.16
C GLU A 118 9.07 -1.09 -0.59
N ASN A 119 8.49 -2.18 -0.12
CA ASN A 119 8.44 -3.44 -0.84
C ASN A 119 7.08 -3.59 -1.49
N VAL A 120 7.07 -3.94 -2.76
CA VAL A 120 5.85 -4.12 -3.55
C VAL A 120 5.70 -5.58 -3.94
N TYR A 121 4.52 -6.12 -3.75
CA TYR A 121 4.17 -7.51 -4.01
C TYR A 121 2.95 -7.63 -4.91
N GLU A 122 2.78 -8.78 -5.54
CA GLU A 122 1.62 -9.10 -6.37
C GLU A 122 0.99 -10.41 -5.91
N VAL A 123 -0.33 -10.41 -5.84
CA VAL A 123 -1.15 -11.61 -5.65
C VAL A 123 -2.03 -11.81 -6.88
N LYS A 124 -2.03 -13.01 -7.44
CA LYS A 124 -2.94 -13.38 -8.54
C LYS A 124 -4.24 -13.92 -7.95
N MET A 125 -5.36 -13.28 -8.29
CA MET A 125 -6.67 -13.65 -7.77
C MET A 125 -7.76 -13.14 -8.72
N ASP A 126 -8.69 -13.97 -9.11
CA ASP A 126 -9.82 -13.57 -9.95
C ASP A 126 -11.02 -13.08 -9.14
N GLU A 127 -11.12 -13.52 -7.90
CA GLU A 127 -12.20 -13.14 -7.01
C GLU A 127 -11.89 -11.86 -6.25
N THR A 128 -12.93 -11.06 -6.01
CA THR A 128 -12.80 -9.89 -5.14
C THR A 128 -12.50 -10.35 -3.71
N PRO A 129 -11.46 -9.81 -3.08
CA PRO A 129 -11.16 -10.13 -1.69
C PRO A 129 -12.30 -9.69 -0.75
N ASN A 130 -12.44 -10.39 0.37
CA ASN A 130 -13.36 -10.00 1.43
C ASN A 130 -12.78 -8.82 2.21
N PHE A 131 -12.79 -7.66 1.59
CA PHE A 131 -12.16 -6.46 2.14
C PHE A 131 -12.90 -5.91 3.37
N ASN A 132 -12.13 -5.26 4.25
CA ASN A 132 -12.67 -4.62 5.43
C ASN A 132 -13.34 -3.29 5.05
N LYS A 133 -14.64 -3.17 5.32
CA LYS A 133 -15.44 -1.97 5.02
C LYS A 133 -15.07 -0.74 5.85
N ASN A 134 -14.29 -0.93 6.91
CA ASN A 134 -13.70 0.19 7.66
C ASN A 134 -12.50 0.81 6.93
N ASP A 135 -11.92 0.10 5.97
CA ASP A 135 -10.80 0.59 5.18
C ASP A 135 -11.21 1.09 3.80
N PHE A 136 -12.17 0.41 3.16
CA PHE A 136 -12.58 0.71 1.80
C PHE A 136 -14.11 0.75 1.66
N ILE A 137 -14.62 1.69 0.83
CA ILE A 137 -16.05 1.87 0.58
C ILE A 137 -16.52 1.21 -0.70
N GLU A 138 -15.64 1.07 -1.68
CA GLU A 138 -15.92 0.48 -2.99
C GLU A 138 -14.62 0.02 -3.65
N TYR A 139 -14.72 -0.64 -4.78
CA TYR A 139 -13.56 -1.07 -5.55
C TYR A 139 -13.87 -1.13 -7.05
N PHE A 140 -12.82 -1.21 -7.84
CA PHE A 140 -12.87 -1.36 -9.30
C PHE A 140 -11.81 -2.37 -9.74
N TRP A 141 -12.13 -3.15 -10.75
CA TRP A 141 -11.12 -3.91 -11.49
C TRP A 141 -10.74 -3.09 -12.72
N LEU A 142 -9.52 -2.59 -12.76
CA LEU A 142 -9.05 -1.67 -13.79
C LEU A 142 -7.78 -2.18 -14.46
N THR A 143 -7.74 -2.11 -15.78
CA THR A 143 -6.47 -2.18 -16.50
C THR A 143 -5.66 -0.91 -16.19
N GLN A 144 -4.35 -0.96 -16.40
CA GLN A 144 -3.51 0.23 -16.29
C GLN A 144 -4.09 1.41 -17.09
N LYS A 145 -4.45 1.17 -18.35
CA LYS A 145 -5.03 2.20 -19.22
C LYS A 145 -6.29 2.82 -18.61
N ALA A 146 -7.21 1.99 -18.12
CA ALA A 146 -8.46 2.46 -17.51
C ALA A 146 -8.19 3.30 -16.24
N LEU A 147 -7.22 2.91 -15.43
CA LEU A 147 -6.81 3.68 -14.25
C LEU A 147 -6.28 5.06 -14.65
N PHE A 148 -5.38 5.13 -15.63
CA PHE A 148 -4.82 6.41 -16.07
C PHE A 148 -5.86 7.30 -16.77
N GLU A 149 -6.82 6.74 -17.49
CA GLU A 149 -7.96 7.49 -18.04
C GLU A 149 -8.81 8.12 -16.93
N ARG A 150 -9.09 7.37 -15.85
CA ARG A 150 -9.80 7.91 -14.67
C ARG A 150 -9.03 9.06 -14.02
N ILE A 151 -7.73 8.90 -13.83
CA ILE A 151 -6.87 9.94 -13.26
C ILE A 151 -6.88 11.20 -14.14
N ALA A 152 -6.78 11.03 -15.45
CA ALA A 152 -6.86 12.16 -16.41
C ALA A 152 -8.21 12.89 -16.36
N ASN A 153 -9.29 12.20 -15.97
CA ASN A 153 -10.62 12.75 -15.80
C ASN A 153 -10.89 13.29 -14.37
N GLY A 154 -9.85 13.41 -13.53
CA GLY A 154 -9.95 14.04 -12.22
C GLY A 154 -10.12 13.08 -11.05
N GLU A 155 -10.00 11.75 -11.25
CA GLU A 155 -10.03 10.80 -10.15
C GLU A 155 -8.82 11.04 -9.22
N LYS A 156 -9.09 11.11 -7.93
CA LYS A 156 -8.03 11.30 -6.92
C LYS A 156 -7.49 9.96 -6.46
N THR A 157 -6.17 9.88 -6.31
CA THR A 157 -5.46 8.69 -5.87
C THR A 157 -4.45 9.02 -4.77
N LYS A 158 -4.04 8.00 -4.02
CA LYS A 158 -2.79 8.11 -3.25
C LYS A 158 -1.65 8.45 -4.22
N ASN A 159 -0.71 9.27 -3.77
CA ASN A 159 0.37 9.78 -4.61
C ASN A 159 1.18 8.68 -5.30
N ASP A 160 1.47 7.60 -4.59
CA ASP A 160 2.32 6.54 -5.11
C ASP A 160 1.58 5.56 -6.05
N LEU A 161 0.24 5.50 -6.01
CA LEU A 161 -0.51 4.55 -6.83
C LEU A 161 -0.17 4.65 -8.32
N PRO A 162 -0.28 5.79 -8.99
CA PRO A 162 0.06 5.88 -10.41
C PRO A 162 1.54 5.59 -10.69
N LYS A 163 2.43 5.97 -9.77
CA LYS A 163 3.87 5.72 -9.91
C LYS A 163 4.19 4.22 -9.91
N LEU A 164 3.64 3.48 -8.94
CA LEU A 164 3.84 2.04 -8.82
C LEU A 164 3.23 1.28 -10.00
N VAL A 165 2.03 1.64 -10.43
CA VAL A 165 1.38 1.02 -11.58
C VAL A 165 2.20 1.26 -12.85
N LYS A 166 2.75 2.45 -13.02
CA LYS A 166 3.64 2.75 -14.13
C LYS A 166 4.93 1.91 -14.10
N ILE A 167 5.55 1.77 -12.93
CA ILE A 167 6.81 1.02 -12.80
C ILE A 167 6.62 -0.47 -13.08
N PHE A 168 5.55 -1.08 -12.56
CA PHE A 168 5.39 -2.53 -12.57
C PHE A 168 4.45 -3.06 -13.65
N TYR A 169 3.58 -2.25 -14.23
CA TYR A 169 2.51 -2.67 -15.15
C TYR A 169 2.47 -1.89 -16.47
N GLU A 170 3.41 -1.00 -16.71
CA GLU A 170 3.50 -0.31 -18.00
C GLU A 170 3.92 -1.30 -19.09
N GLU A 171 3.10 -1.42 -20.16
CA GLU A 171 3.42 -2.18 -21.37
C GLU A 171 4.25 -1.34 -22.36
#